data_1505e781c4e7fbc4a26a1f12489d5653
#
_entry.id   1505e781c4e7fbc4a26a1f12489d5653
#
_cell.length_a   1.000
_cell.length_b   1.000
_cell.length_c   1.000
_cell.angle_alpha   90.00
_cell.angle_beta   90.00
_cell.angle_gamma   90.00
#
_symmetry.space_group_name_H-M   'P 1'
#
loop_
_entity.id
_entity.type
_entity.pdbx_description
1 polymer ?
#
loop_
_entity_poly.entity_id
_entity_poly.type
_entity_poly.pdbx_seq_one_letter_code
_entity_poly.pdbx_strand_id
1 'polypeptide(L)'
;MASTGLIYSLLVLCFSGSSYGEPILFSSLQKSLLVGASPNPNQVLKSGEDKIMVTWGINQSFSDAEFKKVQVKLCFAPIKSEISKDKTCQFTILTKPYSMSSSNESFEWTIKRDIPSATYFVRVYVMNSADHEVAYGETTDVKRTSNLFQIHGITGRNASLDIAAGIFSAVSVISLFGFFFVEKRRSKVSEQS
;
A
#
# COMPACT_ATOMS: atom_id res chain seq x y z
N MET A 1 -0.09 -51.48 7.65
CA MET A 1 -0.78 -50.70 8.71
C MET A 1 0.04 -49.55 9.30
N ALA A 2 1.27 -49.30 8.84
CA ALA A 2 2.11 -48.19 9.35
C ALA A 2 1.92 -46.83 8.59
N SER A 3 1.29 -46.84 7.41
CA SER A 3 1.17 -45.65 6.56
C SER A 3 0.04 -44.70 6.97
N THR A 4 -1.02 -45.21 7.57
CA THR A 4 -2.20 -44.39 7.97
C THR A 4 -1.92 -43.55 9.21
N GLY A 5 -1.06 -44.02 10.14
CA GLY A 5 -0.68 -43.27 11.34
C GLY A 5 0.15 -42.02 11.05
N LEU A 6 1.01 -42.06 10.02
CA LEU A 6 1.88 -40.97 9.62
C LEU A 6 1.07 -39.82 8.97
N ILE A 7 0.04 -40.14 8.20
CA ILE A 7 -0.85 -39.15 7.56
C ILE A 7 -1.70 -38.43 8.61
N TYR A 8 -2.21 -39.14 9.62
CA TYR A 8 -2.95 -38.52 10.71
C TYR A 8 -2.08 -37.62 11.59
N SER A 9 -0.82 -38.00 11.85
CA SER A 9 0.12 -37.16 12.59
C SER A 9 0.47 -35.88 11.86
N LEU A 10 0.62 -35.93 10.53
CA LEU A 10 0.87 -34.74 9.68
C LEU A 10 -0.34 -33.80 9.61
N LEU A 11 -1.56 -34.34 9.55
CA LEU A 11 -2.79 -33.55 9.56
C LEU A 11 -3.02 -32.83 10.89
N VAL A 12 -2.72 -33.44 12.01
CA VAL A 12 -2.86 -32.81 13.34
C VAL A 12 -1.83 -31.70 13.55
N LEU A 13 -0.63 -31.80 12.99
CA LEU A 13 0.39 -30.74 13.03
C LEU A 13 0.03 -29.50 12.20
N CYS A 14 -0.78 -29.65 11.16
CA CYS A 14 -1.24 -28.49 10.36
C CYS A 14 -2.33 -27.66 11.05
N PHE A 15 -3.04 -28.19 12.04
CA PHE A 15 -4.09 -27.45 12.75
C PHE A 15 -3.66 -26.74 14.03
N SER A 16 -2.43 -26.93 14.50
CA SER A 16 -1.95 -26.38 15.78
C SER A 16 -1.24 -25.02 15.70
N GLY A 17 -1.35 -24.28 14.59
CA GLY A 17 -0.54 -23.07 14.35
C GLY A 17 -1.26 -21.77 14.09
N SER A 18 -2.56 -21.62 14.33
CA SER A 18 -3.26 -20.36 14.05
C SER A 18 -3.75 -19.68 15.33
N SER A 19 -2.83 -19.19 16.15
CA SER A 19 -3.13 -18.11 17.10
C SER A 19 -3.38 -16.81 16.31
N TYR A 20 -4.55 -16.65 15.74
CA TYR A 20 -5.00 -15.34 15.28
C TYR A 20 -5.32 -14.51 16.53
N GLY A 21 -4.42 -13.57 16.90
CA GLY A 21 -4.76 -12.53 17.84
C GLY A 21 -6.03 -11.83 17.35
N GLU A 22 -6.97 -11.54 18.23
CA GLU A 22 -8.19 -10.83 17.87
C GLU A 22 -7.81 -9.49 17.21
N PRO A 23 -8.32 -9.20 15.99
CA PRO A 23 -8.03 -7.93 15.34
C PRO A 23 -8.64 -6.81 16.15
N ILE A 24 -7.81 -5.91 16.67
CA ILE A 24 -8.26 -4.71 17.35
C ILE A 24 -9.04 -3.88 16.33
N LEU A 25 -10.31 -3.59 16.65
CA LEU A 25 -11.14 -2.75 15.81
C LEU A 25 -10.62 -1.32 15.85
N PHE A 26 -10.39 -0.70 14.71
CA PHE A 26 -9.97 0.71 14.61
C PHE A 26 -10.88 1.65 15.39
N SER A 27 -12.19 1.36 15.45
CA SER A 27 -13.17 2.14 16.21
C SER A 27 -12.97 2.12 17.73
N SER A 28 -12.17 1.18 18.26
CA SER A 28 -11.85 1.10 19.70
C SER A 28 -10.59 1.90 20.08
N LEU A 29 -9.81 2.38 19.08
CA LEU A 29 -8.60 3.15 19.34
C LEU A 29 -8.91 4.59 19.71
N GLN A 30 -8.18 5.11 20.69
CA GLN A 30 -8.30 6.51 21.10
C GLN A 30 -7.55 7.44 20.14
N LYS A 31 -8.22 8.51 19.68
CA LYS A 31 -7.59 9.59 18.93
C LYS A 31 -6.91 10.57 19.90
N SER A 32 -5.68 10.26 20.32
CA SER A 32 -4.93 11.02 21.32
C SER A 32 -3.73 11.78 20.75
N LEU A 33 -3.41 11.60 19.46
CA LEU A 33 -2.30 12.26 18.81
C LEU A 33 -2.77 13.41 17.91
N LEU A 34 -2.05 14.52 17.96
CA LEU A 34 -2.16 15.62 17.01
C LEU A 34 -1.13 15.36 15.90
N VAL A 35 -1.57 15.26 14.66
CA VAL A 35 -0.71 14.94 13.52
C VAL A 35 -0.82 16.04 12.47
N GLY A 36 0.32 16.53 12.01
CA GLY A 36 0.43 17.47 10.90
C GLY A 36 1.28 16.87 9.77
N ALA A 37 1.05 17.31 8.55
CA ALA A 37 1.92 17.02 7.42
C ALA A 37 2.15 18.29 6.59
N SER A 38 3.35 18.42 6.00
CA SER A 38 3.75 19.63 5.24
C SER A 38 3.01 19.85 3.94
N PRO A 39 2.49 18.82 3.21
CA PRO A 39 1.73 19.09 1.99
C PRO A 39 0.49 19.91 2.29
N ASN A 40 0.29 20.98 1.49
CA ASN A 40 -0.95 21.72 1.52
C ASN A 40 -2.13 20.84 1.02
N PRO A 41 -3.36 21.12 1.45
CA PRO A 41 -4.53 20.43 0.93
C PRO A 41 -4.56 20.49 -0.61
N ASN A 42 -4.81 19.34 -1.24
CA ASN A 42 -4.83 19.15 -2.70
C ASN A 42 -3.50 19.37 -3.43
N GLN A 43 -2.39 19.51 -2.72
CA GLN A 43 -1.07 19.57 -3.33
C GLN A 43 -0.77 18.24 -4.04
N VAL A 44 -0.10 18.34 -5.21
CA VAL A 44 0.36 17.19 -5.99
C VAL A 44 1.86 17.02 -5.79
N LEU A 45 2.27 15.84 -5.35
CA LEU A 45 3.65 15.45 -5.08
C LEU A 45 4.08 14.33 -6.02
N LYS A 46 5.37 14.25 -6.33
CA LYS A 46 5.95 13.23 -7.21
C LYS A 46 6.69 12.17 -6.42
N SER A 47 6.39 10.89 -6.70
CA SER A 47 7.13 9.76 -6.14
C SER A 47 8.59 9.78 -6.57
N GLY A 48 9.49 9.59 -5.61
CA GLY A 48 10.93 9.55 -5.82
C GLY A 48 11.63 10.90 -5.87
N GLU A 49 10.89 12.03 -5.85
CA GLU A 49 11.43 13.38 -5.93
C GLU A 49 11.06 14.20 -4.70
N ASP A 50 9.77 14.27 -4.36
CA ASP A 50 9.26 15.15 -3.32
C ASP A 50 9.37 14.52 -1.92
N LYS A 51 9.34 15.41 -0.93
CA LYS A 51 9.45 15.07 0.49
C LYS A 51 8.21 15.53 1.24
N ILE A 52 7.88 14.79 2.28
CA ILE A 52 6.82 15.11 3.24
C ILE A 52 7.46 15.24 4.62
N MET A 53 7.18 16.32 5.32
CA MET A 53 7.49 16.45 6.74
C MET A 53 6.23 16.08 7.53
N VAL A 54 6.34 15.10 8.40
CA VAL A 54 5.27 14.68 9.30
C VAL A 54 5.64 15.11 10.71
N THR A 55 4.69 15.78 11.37
CA THR A 55 4.83 16.22 12.77
C THR A 55 3.75 15.53 13.60
N TRP A 56 4.10 15.10 14.81
CA TRP A 56 3.10 14.55 15.75
C TRP A 56 3.45 14.94 17.17
N GLY A 57 2.41 15.04 17.97
CA GLY A 57 2.49 15.30 19.41
C GLY A 57 1.34 14.65 20.13
N ILE A 58 1.48 14.47 21.44
CA ILE A 58 0.40 13.95 22.28
C ILE A 58 -0.48 15.11 22.73
N ASN A 59 -1.78 14.88 22.68
CA ASN A 59 -2.72 15.76 23.36
C ASN A 59 -2.56 15.56 24.88
N GLN A 60 -2.23 16.61 25.61
CA GLN A 60 -1.89 16.60 27.04
C GLN A 60 -2.96 15.97 27.97
N SER A 61 -4.14 15.67 27.46
CA SER A 61 -5.23 15.04 28.19
C SER A 61 -5.11 13.52 28.35
N PHE A 62 -4.07 12.90 27.75
CA PHE A 62 -3.93 11.44 27.70
C PHE A 62 -2.63 10.98 28.38
N SER A 63 -2.72 9.84 29.09
CA SER A 63 -1.55 9.19 29.67
C SER A 63 -0.80 8.39 28.59
N ASP A 64 0.53 8.55 28.54
CA ASP A 64 1.43 7.89 27.61
C ASP A 64 2.21 6.71 28.20
N ALA A 65 1.82 6.28 29.43
CA ALA A 65 2.56 5.27 30.19
C ALA A 65 2.71 3.92 29.45
N GLU A 66 1.78 3.59 28.58
CA GLU A 66 1.80 2.33 27.79
C GLU A 66 2.50 2.46 26.44
N PHE A 67 2.89 3.66 26.06
CA PHE A 67 3.46 3.93 24.74
C PHE A 67 4.89 3.43 24.64
N LYS A 68 5.19 2.58 23.66
CA LYS A 68 6.52 1.99 23.43
C LYS A 68 7.08 2.27 22.05
N LYS A 69 6.23 2.28 21.03
CA LYS A 69 6.63 2.51 19.63
C LYS A 69 5.69 3.49 18.96
N VAL A 70 6.24 4.26 18.03
CA VAL A 70 5.47 5.11 17.09
C VAL A 70 5.61 4.54 15.70
N GLN A 71 4.50 4.41 15.00
CA GLN A 71 4.46 3.99 13.61
C GLN A 71 3.73 5.01 12.76
N VAL A 72 4.40 5.57 11.75
CA VAL A 72 3.83 6.51 10.80
C VAL A 72 3.44 5.74 9.54
N LYS A 73 2.20 5.87 9.12
CA LYS A 73 1.67 5.23 7.91
C LYS A 73 1.10 6.26 6.93
N LEU A 74 1.31 6.00 5.66
CA LEU A 74 0.63 6.69 4.57
C LEU A 74 -0.62 5.89 4.21
N CYS A 75 -1.77 6.57 4.17
CA CYS A 75 -3.07 5.96 4.03
C CYS A 75 -3.78 6.50 2.79
N PHE A 76 -4.50 5.64 2.06
CA PHE A 76 -5.37 6.05 0.98
C PHE A 76 -6.58 6.81 1.51
N ALA A 77 -6.94 7.91 0.84
CA ALA A 77 -8.21 8.56 1.09
C ALA A 77 -9.33 7.70 0.52
N PRO A 78 -10.32 7.27 1.33
CA PRO A 78 -11.39 6.42 0.85
C PRO A 78 -12.33 7.21 -0.07
N ILE A 79 -12.66 6.63 -1.22
CA ILE A 79 -13.63 7.20 -2.18
C ILE A 79 -15.06 6.98 -1.65
N LYS A 80 -15.29 5.91 -0.89
CA LYS A 80 -16.54 5.61 -0.15
C LYS A 80 -16.18 4.76 1.06
N SER A 81 -16.61 5.14 2.24
CA SER A 81 -16.17 4.50 3.49
C SER A 81 -17.21 3.57 4.08
N GLU A 82 -16.91 2.29 4.13
CA GLU A 82 -17.32 1.47 5.27
C GLU A 82 -16.17 1.46 6.29
N ILE A 83 -16.38 2.14 7.41
CA ILE A 83 -15.33 2.51 8.38
C ILE A 83 -14.91 1.34 9.29
N SER A 84 -15.58 0.19 9.23
CA SER A 84 -15.41 -0.88 10.22
C SER A 84 -14.12 -1.69 10.13
N LYS A 85 -13.44 -1.69 8.96
CA LYS A 85 -12.14 -2.35 8.78
C LYS A 85 -11.20 -1.42 8.03
N ASP A 86 -10.36 -0.71 8.78
CA ASP A 86 -9.44 0.25 8.19
C ASP A 86 -8.23 -0.42 7.52
N LYS A 87 -8.43 -0.83 6.27
CA LYS A 87 -7.35 -1.31 5.38
C LYS A 87 -6.72 -0.20 4.54
N THR A 88 -6.99 1.06 4.85
CA THR A 88 -6.52 2.18 4.04
C THR A 88 -5.05 2.52 4.26
N CYS A 89 -4.49 2.18 5.43
CA CYS A 89 -3.12 2.49 5.83
C CYS A 89 -2.16 1.35 5.47
N GLN A 90 -1.73 1.27 4.22
CA GLN A 90 -0.93 0.16 3.72
C GLN A 90 0.58 0.42 3.74
N PHE A 91 1.02 1.69 3.64
CA PHE A 91 2.43 2.02 3.53
C PHE A 91 2.99 2.50 4.87
N THR A 92 3.86 1.71 5.49
CA THR A 92 4.60 2.14 6.67
C THR A 92 5.78 3.00 6.24
N ILE A 93 5.80 4.26 6.70
CA ILE A 93 6.84 5.24 6.42
C ILE A 93 7.97 5.14 7.44
N LEU A 94 7.61 5.08 8.73
CA LEU A 94 8.54 5.08 9.85
C LEU A 94 8.03 4.17 10.96
N THR A 95 8.95 3.48 11.61
CA THR A 95 8.72 2.83 12.92
C THR A 95 9.90 3.17 13.82
N LYS A 96 9.64 3.77 14.97
CA LYS A 96 10.68 4.11 15.93
C LYS A 96 10.20 3.90 17.38
N PRO A 97 11.12 3.73 18.35
CA PRO A 97 10.77 3.75 19.76
C PRO A 97 10.08 5.06 20.12
N TYR A 98 9.09 5.00 21.02
CA TYR A 98 8.47 6.18 21.58
C TYR A 98 9.43 6.88 22.55
N SER A 99 9.60 8.17 22.43
CA SER A 99 10.43 9.00 23.30
C SER A 99 9.56 10.02 24.03
N MET A 100 9.58 9.97 25.35
CA MET A 100 8.82 10.89 26.20
C MET A 100 9.30 12.34 26.19
N SER A 101 10.43 12.64 25.52
CA SER A 101 11.16 13.90 25.72
C SER A 101 10.69 15.08 24.88
N SER A 102 9.76 14.91 23.94
CA SER A 102 9.36 16.00 23.06
C SER A 102 7.85 16.10 22.89
N SER A 103 7.29 17.26 23.25
CA SER A 103 5.88 17.59 23.02
C SER A 103 5.49 17.56 21.53
N ASN A 104 6.46 17.76 20.62
CA ASN A 104 6.27 17.68 19.17
C ASN A 104 7.50 17.07 18.52
N GLU A 105 7.31 15.95 17.84
CA GLU A 105 8.32 15.30 17.04
C GLU A 105 8.06 15.54 15.56
N SER A 106 9.13 15.58 14.77
CA SER A 106 9.04 15.72 13.31
C SER A 106 9.93 14.73 12.59
N PHE A 107 9.51 14.31 11.41
CA PHE A 107 10.26 13.42 10.55
C PHE A 107 10.05 13.81 9.09
N GLU A 108 11.15 13.96 8.36
CA GLU A 108 11.14 14.20 6.91
C GLU A 108 11.28 12.87 6.17
N TRP A 109 10.38 12.63 5.23
CA TRP A 109 10.35 11.43 4.42
C TRP A 109 10.31 11.75 2.93
N THR A 110 11.26 11.19 2.18
CA THR A 110 11.24 11.21 0.71
C THR A 110 10.28 10.16 0.21
N ILE A 111 9.30 10.55 -0.60
CA ILE A 111 8.30 9.64 -1.16
C ILE A 111 9.01 8.57 -1.99
N LYS A 112 8.80 7.31 -1.65
CA LYS A 112 9.42 6.20 -2.39
C LYS A 112 8.83 6.08 -3.80
N ARG A 113 9.61 5.55 -4.73
CA ARG A 113 9.22 5.36 -6.14
C ARG A 113 8.11 4.35 -6.35
N ASP A 114 7.92 3.43 -5.42
CA ASP A 114 6.91 2.37 -5.42
C ASP A 114 5.53 2.81 -4.93
N ILE A 115 5.40 4.07 -4.48
CA ILE A 115 4.11 4.62 -4.06
C ILE A 115 3.24 4.91 -5.30
N PRO A 116 2.07 4.27 -5.42
CA PRO A 116 1.19 4.46 -6.57
C PRO A 116 0.51 5.83 -6.58
N SER A 117 0.02 6.22 -7.76
CA SER A 117 -0.76 7.46 -7.92
C SER A 117 -2.10 7.34 -7.23
N ALA A 118 -2.34 8.15 -6.19
CA ALA A 118 -3.62 8.23 -5.48
C ALA A 118 -3.69 9.48 -4.60
N THR A 119 -4.82 9.66 -3.92
CA THR A 119 -5.00 10.64 -2.86
C THR A 119 -4.70 10.03 -1.51
N TYR A 120 -3.93 10.73 -0.69
CA TYR A 120 -3.39 10.23 0.56
C TYR A 120 -3.64 11.18 1.73
N PHE A 121 -3.53 10.61 2.92
CA PHE A 121 -3.37 11.30 4.19
C PHE A 121 -2.37 10.53 5.06
N VAL A 122 -1.87 11.15 6.13
CA VAL A 122 -0.93 10.52 7.05
C VAL A 122 -1.62 10.17 8.35
N ARG A 123 -1.32 8.99 8.87
CA ARG A 123 -1.76 8.55 10.19
C ARG A 123 -0.58 8.07 11.00
N VAL A 124 -0.57 8.41 12.28
CA VAL A 124 0.42 7.97 13.25
C VAL A 124 -0.29 7.07 14.26
N TYR A 125 0.29 5.90 14.49
CA TYR A 125 -0.14 4.98 15.52
C TYR A 125 0.88 4.92 16.64
N VAL A 126 0.41 4.70 17.85
CA VAL A 126 1.25 4.34 18.97
C VAL A 126 0.94 2.92 19.40
N MET A 127 1.99 2.17 19.68
CA MET A 127 1.92 0.76 20.03
C MET A 127 2.44 0.53 21.43
N ASN A 128 1.86 -0.45 22.12
CA ASN A 128 2.33 -0.93 23.42
C ASN A 128 3.48 -1.93 23.30
N SER A 129 3.91 -2.52 24.42
CA SER A 129 4.97 -3.53 24.48
C SER A 129 4.63 -4.84 23.77
N ALA A 130 3.35 -5.12 23.53
CA ALA A 130 2.87 -6.29 22.82
C ALA A 130 2.66 -6.03 21.31
N ASP A 131 3.15 -4.88 20.79
CA ASP A 131 2.97 -4.44 19.41
C ASP A 131 1.49 -4.25 19.00
N HIS A 132 0.60 -4.01 19.97
CA HIS A 132 -0.78 -3.66 19.70
C HIS A 132 -0.93 -2.13 19.57
N GLU A 133 -1.70 -1.69 18.60
CA GLU A 133 -2.07 -0.29 18.42
C GLU A 133 -2.99 0.14 19.59
N VAL A 134 -2.60 1.17 20.35
CA VAL A 134 -3.35 1.65 21.52
C VAL A 134 -3.92 3.05 21.32
N ALA A 135 -3.28 3.85 20.47
CA ALA A 135 -3.71 5.20 20.16
C ALA A 135 -3.33 5.59 18.74
N TYR A 136 -4.02 6.59 18.21
CA TYR A 136 -3.70 7.11 16.87
C TYR A 136 -3.96 8.61 16.76
N GLY A 137 -3.44 9.19 15.68
CA GLY A 137 -3.78 10.50 15.16
C GLY A 137 -3.69 10.52 13.65
N GLU A 138 -4.37 11.42 13.00
CA GLU A 138 -4.39 11.55 11.56
C GLU A 138 -4.44 13.01 11.12
N THR A 139 -3.91 13.31 9.92
CA THR A 139 -3.90 14.68 9.37
C THR A 139 -5.26 15.13 8.88
N THR A 140 -6.18 14.21 8.67
CA THR A 140 -7.51 14.47 8.11
C THR A 140 -8.59 14.53 9.19
N ASP A 141 -9.77 14.97 8.79
CA ASP A 141 -10.98 14.97 9.63
C ASP A 141 -11.61 13.55 9.74
N VAL A 142 -12.63 13.42 10.58
CA VAL A 142 -13.34 12.15 10.78
C VAL A 142 -13.98 11.63 9.49
N LYS A 143 -14.41 12.53 8.60
CA LYS A 143 -15.00 12.19 7.31
C LYS A 143 -13.95 11.91 6.23
N ARG A 144 -12.66 12.16 6.53
CA ARG A 144 -11.53 12.02 5.61
C ARG A 144 -11.69 12.80 4.32
N THR A 145 -12.16 14.03 4.45
CA THR A 145 -12.42 14.94 3.33
C THR A 145 -11.49 16.15 3.30
N SER A 146 -10.81 16.44 4.41
CA SER A 146 -9.91 17.58 4.56
C SER A 146 -8.45 17.14 4.65
N ASN A 147 -7.52 18.07 4.35
CA ASN A 147 -6.07 17.88 4.46
C ASN A 147 -5.55 16.65 3.72
N LEU A 148 -6.13 16.39 2.54
CA LEU A 148 -5.70 15.35 1.62
C LEU A 148 -4.70 15.93 0.62
N PHE A 149 -3.74 15.13 0.18
CA PHE A 149 -2.79 15.47 -0.88
C PHE A 149 -2.69 14.34 -1.90
N GLN A 150 -2.22 14.65 -3.10
CA GLN A 150 -2.10 13.68 -4.18
C GLN A 150 -0.64 13.30 -4.35
N ILE A 151 -0.38 12.03 -4.61
CA ILE A 151 0.92 11.55 -5.04
C ILE A 151 0.78 11.03 -6.46
N HIS A 152 1.64 11.51 -7.35
CA HIS A 152 1.81 10.96 -8.69
C HIS A 152 2.96 9.96 -8.67
N GLY A 153 2.61 8.68 -8.83
CA GLY A 153 3.56 7.58 -8.95
C GLY A 153 4.30 7.62 -10.29
N ILE A 154 5.49 7.04 -10.32
CA ILE A 154 6.24 6.86 -11.55
C ILE A 154 5.53 5.81 -12.39
N THR A 155 5.08 6.19 -13.57
CA THR A 155 4.56 5.23 -14.56
C THR A 155 5.76 4.59 -15.25
N GLY A 156 5.96 3.28 -15.06
CA GLY A 156 6.97 2.51 -15.82
C GLY A 156 6.62 2.36 -17.31
N ARG A 157 5.54 2.97 -17.75
CA ARG A 157 5.04 2.93 -19.13
C ARG A 157 5.70 4.04 -19.94
N ASN A 158 6.77 3.70 -20.63
CA ASN A 158 7.44 4.60 -21.55
C ASN A 158 6.80 4.50 -22.94
N ALA A 159 6.64 5.63 -23.62
CA ALA A 159 6.11 5.68 -24.99
C ALA A 159 6.87 4.74 -25.96
N SER A 160 8.16 4.51 -25.71
CA SER A 160 8.97 3.57 -26.46
C SER A 160 8.50 2.11 -26.37
N LEU A 161 7.96 1.69 -25.21
CA LEU A 161 7.39 0.35 -25.04
C LEU A 161 6.07 0.19 -25.80
N ASP A 162 5.24 1.22 -25.79
CA ASP A 162 3.97 1.23 -26.53
C ASP A 162 4.24 1.18 -28.06
N ILE A 163 5.23 1.93 -28.55
CA ILE A 163 5.65 1.90 -29.95
C ILE A 163 6.21 0.52 -30.32
N ALA A 164 7.10 -0.04 -29.50
CA ALA A 164 7.68 -1.37 -29.75
C ALA A 164 6.59 -2.45 -29.79
N ALA A 165 5.65 -2.44 -28.84
CA ALA A 165 4.52 -3.37 -28.82
C ALA A 165 3.65 -3.24 -30.08
N GLY A 166 3.40 -2.01 -30.54
CA GLY A 166 2.67 -1.74 -31.77
C GLY A 166 3.39 -2.31 -33.02
N ILE A 167 4.70 -2.12 -33.12
CA ILE A 167 5.51 -2.64 -34.23
C ILE A 167 5.49 -4.17 -34.24
N PHE A 168 5.73 -4.83 -33.10
CA PHE A 168 5.71 -6.29 -33.01
C PHE A 168 4.33 -6.87 -33.35
N SER A 169 3.26 -6.21 -32.91
CA SER A 169 1.90 -6.60 -33.27
C SER A 169 1.67 -6.51 -34.78
N ALA A 170 2.06 -5.41 -35.42
CA ALA A 170 1.92 -5.24 -36.86
C ALA A 170 2.72 -6.28 -37.67
N VAL A 171 3.99 -6.53 -37.30
CA VAL A 171 4.84 -7.57 -37.93
C VAL A 171 4.21 -8.94 -37.77
N SER A 172 3.65 -9.27 -36.63
CA SER A 172 2.97 -10.56 -36.42
C SER A 172 1.79 -10.75 -37.37
N VAL A 173 0.94 -9.72 -37.51
CA VAL A 173 -0.20 -9.76 -38.43
C VAL A 173 0.25 -9.90 -39.90
N ILE A 174 1.23 -9.09 -40.31
CA ILE A 174 1.78 -9.17 -41.70
C ILE A 174 2.36 -10.55 -41.98
N SER A 175 3.12 -11.12 -41.07
CA SER A 175 3.70 -12.46 -41.21
C SER A 175 2.60 -13.51 -41.34
N LEU A 176 1.55 -13.44 -40.58
CA LEU A 176 0.43 -14.37 -40.63
C LEU A 176 -0.29 -14.32 -41.99
N PHE A 177 -0.53 -13.14 -42.51
CA PHE A 177 -1.08 -12.98 -43.88
C PHE A 177 -0.11 -13.47 -44.94
N GLY A 178 1.18 -13.18 -44.80
CA GLY A 178 2.22 -13.64 -45.72
C GLY A 178 2.26 -15.17 -45.81
N PHE A 179 2.28 -15.86 -44.67
CA PHE A 179 2.22 -17.34 -44.64
C PHE A 179 0.95 -17.88 -45.27
N PHE A 180 -0.19 -17.31 -44.96
CA PHE A 180 -1.47 -17.72 -45.53
C PHE A 180 -1.48 -17.60 -47.07
N PHE A 181 -0.97 -16.48 -47.61
CA PHE A 181 -0.89 -16.31 -49.06
C PHE A 181 0.08 -17.28 -49.73
N VAL A 182 1.24 -17.55 -49.13
CA VAL A 182 2.23 -18.51 -49.65
C VAL A 182 1.64 -19.91 -49.66
N GLU A 183 0.99 -20.33 -48.58
CA GLU A 183 0.36 -21.64 -48.45
C GLU A 183 -0.77 -21.82 -49.45
N LYS A 184 -1.64 -20.83 -49.61
CA LYS A 184 -2.73 -20.84 -50.60
C LYS A 184 -2.22 -20.89 -52.03
N ARG A 185 -1.07 -20.30 -52.34
CA ARG A 185 -0.44 -20.42 -53.67
C ARG A 185 0.14 -21.82 -53.91
N ARG A 186 0.79 -22.42 -52.89
CA ARG A 186 1.35 -23.77 -52.96
C ARG A 186 0.27 -24.84 -53.16
N SER A 187 -0.84 -24.75 -52.45
CA SER A 187 -1.95 -25.71 -52.59
C SER A 187 -2.57 -25.70 -53.99
N LYS A 188 -2.66 -24.53 -54.64
CA LYS A 188 -3.16 -24.43 -56.03
C LYS A 188 -2.19 -25.05 -57.07
N VAL A 189 -0.90 -25.02 -56.82
CA VAL A 189 0.10 -25.60 -57.74
C VAL A 189 0.12 -27.13 -57.64
N SER A 190 -0.13 -27.69 -56.45
CA SER A 190 -0.17 -29.15 -56.27
C SER A 190 -1.46 -29.80 -56.78
N GLU A 191 -2.51 -29.04 -57.05
CA GLU A 191 -3.79 -29.53 -57.58
C GLU A 191 -3.81 -29.56 -59.11
N GLN A 192 -2.80 -28.93 -59.78
CA GLN A 192 -2.65 -28.86 -61.23
C GLN A 192 -1.57 -29.80 -61.78
N SER A 193 -0.92 -30.60 -60.96
CA SER A 193 0.10 -31.60 -61.34
C SER A 193 -0.44 -33.02 -61.11
#